data_3bca22745148b58ce28579a21c676968
#
_entry.id   3bca22745148b58ce28579a21c676968
#
_cell.length_a   1.000
_cell.length_b   1.000
_cell.length_c   1.000
_cell.angle_alpha   90.00
_cell.angle_beta   90.00
_cell.angle_gamma   90.00
#
_symmetry.space_group_name_H-M   'P 1'
#
loop_
_entity.id
_entity.type
_entity.pdbx_description
1 polymer ?
#
loop_
_entity_poly.entity_id
_entity_poly.type
_entity_poly.pdbx_seq_one_letter_code
_entity_poly.pdbx_strand_id
1 'polypeptide(L)'
;MITNADVTVYNRISGDSTHYDTWIRTVLHGVHVRVDHKTAVTDNGLKSAEVYKIRIPADIPEAGQYLPPDQFACCGGYGYWTIQNDDQIVLEESQIEIERPADLKAVFQKHCKVISWSDNRFGTTPHWRIGGE
;
A
#
# COMPACT_ATOMS: atom_id res chain seq x y z
N MET A 1 -15.75 -11.81 0.47
CA MET A 1 -14.29 -12.03 0.64
C MET A 1 -13.97 -12.15 2.13
N ILE A 2 -13.17 -13.14 2.49
CA ILE A 2 -12.71 -13.31 3.88
C ILE A 2 -11.56 -12.35 4.13
N THR A 3 -11.67 -11.55 5.19
CA THR A 3 -10.66 -10.56 5.55
C THR A 3 -9.96 -10.95 6.86
N ASN A 4 -8.69 -10.59 7.00
CA ASN A 4 -7.88 -11.04 8.13
C ASN A 4 -7.01 -9.94 8.74
N ALA A 5 -7.04 -8.72 8.21
CA ALA A 5 -6.13 -7.68 8.69
C ALA A 5 -6.67 -6.27 8.41
N ASP A 6 -6.08 -5.32 9.12
CA ASP A 6 -6.16 -3.90 8.80
C ASP A 6 -4.77 -3.45 8.35
N VAL A 7 -4.70 -2.54 7.39
CA VAL A 7 -3.43 -2.03 6.88
C VAL A 7 -3.47 -0.51 6.85
N THR A 8 -2.29 0.10 6.83
CA THR A 8 -2.15 1.54 6.63
C THR A 8 -1.42 1.79 5.32
N VAL A 9 -2.02 2.59 4.45
CA VAL A 9 -1.45 2.97 3.16
C VAL A 9 -0.84 4.36 3.30
N TYR A 10 0.41 4.50 2.86
CA TYR A 10 1.10 5.78 2.76
C TYR A 10 1.25 6.13 1.29
N ASN A 11 0.45 7.07 0.83
CA ASN A 11 0.46 7.52 -0.56
C ASN A 11 1.37 8.72 -0.72
N ARG A 12 2.29 8.66 -1.68
CA ARG A 12 3.24 9.72 -1.96
C ARG A 12 2.64 10.77 -2.88
N ILE A 13 2.79 12.03 -2.50
CA ILE A 13 2.60 13.18 -3.39
C ILE A 13 3.98 13.78 -3.62
N SER A 14 4.42 13.79 -4.88
CA SER A 14 5.74 14.29 -5.24
C SER A 14 5.87 15.78 -4.93
N GLY A 15 6.97 16.14 -4.26
CA GLY A 15 7.34 17.51 -4.05
C GLY A 15 7.98 18.13 -5.30
N ASP A 16 8.12 19.44 -5.31
CA ASP A 16 8.86 20.13 -6.35
C ASP A 16 10.34 20.31 -5.94
N SER A 17 11.09 21.14 -6.67
CA SER A 17 12.50 21.39 -6.39
C SER A 17 12.75 22.07 -5.03
N THR A 18 11.74 22.66 -4.42
CA THR A 18 11.82 23.38 -3.14
C THR A 18 11.10 22.68 -1.99
N HIS A 19 10.32 21.60 -2.28
CA HIS A 19 9.53 20.89 -1.29
C HIS A 19 9.84 19.39 -1.34
N TYR A 20 9.83 18.77 -0.16
CA TYR A 20 9.96 17.30 -0.05
C TYR A 20 8.65 16.62 -0.44
N ASP A 21 8.73 15.33 -0.75
CA ASP A 21 7.55 14.50 -0.96
C ASP A 21 6.68 14.50 0.29
N THR A 22 5.37 14.48 0.08
CA THR A 22 4.38 14.39 1.15
C THR A 22 3.77 12.99 1.13
N TRP A 23 3.59 12.41 2.30
CA TRP A 23 2.99 11.07 2.46
C TRP A 23 1.66 11.19 3.16
N ILE A 24 0.61 10.75 2.51
CA ILE A 24 -0.76 10.77 3.04
C ILE A 24 -1.07 9.40 3.65
N ARG A 25 -1.37 9.38 4.93
CA ARG A 25 -1.66 8.16 5.68
C ARG A 25 -3.16 7.88 5.67
N THR A 26 -3.53 6.65 5.34
CA THR A 26 -4.92 6.19 5.41
C THR A 26 -4.95 4.77 5.96
N VAL A 27 -5.75 4.53 6.98
CA VAL A 27 -5.96 3.19 7.54
C VAL A 27 -7.15 2.55 6.82
N LEU A 28 -6.94 1.35 6.30
CA LEU A 28 -7.97 0.56 5.62
C LEU A 28 -8.34 -0.63 6.50
N HIS A 29 -9.62 -0.76 6.81
CA HIS A 29 -10.13 -1.80 7.69
C HIS A 29 -10.77 -2.93 6.89
N GLY A 30 -10.43 -4.17 7.25
CA GLY A 30 -11.06 -5.34 6.64
C GLY A 30 -10.47 -5.71 5.29
N VAL A 31 -9.15 -5.85 5.19
CA VAL A 31 -8.44 -6.30 4.00
C VAL A 31 -7.96 -7.73 4.17
N HIS A 32 -7.59 -8.37 3.07
CA HIS A 32 -6.97 -9.69 3.06
C HIS A 32 -5.48 -9.56 2.75
N VAL A 33 -4.63 -10.10 3.62
CA VAL A 33 -3.18 -10.08 3.45
C VAL A 33 -2.66 -11.52 3.40
N ARG A 34 -1.86 -11.80 2.38
CA ARG A 34 -1.14 -13.07 2.24
C ARG A 34 0.34 -12.75 2.03
N VAL A 35 1.19 -13.46 2.76
CA VAL A 35 2.65 -13.33 2.62
C VAL A 35 3.19 -14.61 2.02
N ASP A 36 3.84 -14.51 0.88
CA ASP A 36 4.53 -15.62 0.23
C ASP A 36 6.02 -15.49 0.48
N HIS A 37 6.65 -16.57 0.96
CA HIS A 37 8.09 -16.63 1.12
C HIS A 37 8.68 -17.32 -0.11
N LYS A 38 9.53 -16.59 -0.84
CA LYS A 38 10.18 -17.09 -2.04
C LYS A 38 11.67 -17.20 -1.85
N THR A 39 12.25 -18.25 -2.43
CA THR A 39 13.70 -18.43 -2.48
C THR A 39 14.11 -18.40 -3.95
N ALA A 40 15.08 -17.56 -4.28
CA ALA A 40 15.63 -17.46 -5.62
C ALA A 40 17.12 -17.81 -5.60
N VAL A 41 17.58 -18.50 -6.65
CA VAL A 41 19.01 -18.75 -6.86
C VAL A 41 19.59 -17.54 -7.60
N THR A 42 20.62 -16.94 -7.01
CA THR A 42 21.35 -15.82 -7.60
C THR A 42 22.82 -16.20 -7.76
N ASP A 43 23.60 -15.36 -8.44
CA ASP A 43 25.05 -15.56 -8.58
C ASP A 43 25.78 -15.63 -7.24
N ASN A 44 25.20 -15.07 -6.20
CA ASN A 44 25.75 -15.07 -4.84
C ASN A 44 25.13 -16.14 -3.92
N GLY A 45 24.35 -17.09 -4.48
CA GLY A 45 23.69 -18.17 -3.74
C GLY A 45 22.18 -17.99 -3.65
N LEU A 46 21.59 -18.56 -2.58
CA LEU A 46 20.14 -18.49 -2.35
C LEU A 46 19.78 -17.16 -1.66
N LYS A 47 18.76 -16.48 -2.18
CA LYS A 47 18.21 -15.29 -1.58
C LYS A 47 16.74 -15.53 -1.27
N SER A 48 16.35 -15.31 -0.01
CA SER A 48 14.96 -15.36 0.42
C SER A 48 14.31 -13.99 0.28
N ALA A 49 13.08 -13.95 -0.20
CA ALA A 49 12.29 -12.74 -0.29
C ALA A 49 10.86 -13.00 0.15
N GLU A 50 10.27 -12.01 0.82
CA GLU A 50 8.86 -12.02 1.17
C GLU A 50 8.09 -11.21 0.13
N VAL A 51 7.01 -11.77 -0.38
CA VAL A 51 6.11 -11.11 -1.32
C VAL A 51 4.74 -10.98 -0.66
N TYR A 52 4.25 -9.77 -0.57
CA TYR A 52 2.98 -9.45 0.05
C TYR A 52 1.90 -9.35 -1.00
N LYS A 53 0.81 -10.09 -0.83
CA LYS A 53 -0.37 -10.02 -1.69
C LYS A 53 -1.53 -9.51 -0.86
N ILE A 54 -2.01 -8.33 -1.22
CA ILE A 54 -3.04 -7.63 -0.47
C ILE A 54 -4.26 -7.47 -1.37
N ARG A 55 -5.43 -7.84 -0.87
CA ARG A 55 -6.71 -7.63 -1.54
C ARG A 55 -7.57 -6.72 -0.67
N ILE A 56 -7.99 -5.62 -1.24
CA ILE A 56 -8.82 -4.64 -0.55
C ILE A 56 -10.24 -4.77 -1.12
N PRO A 57 -11.20 -5.28 -0.33
CA PRO A 57 -12.59 -5.38 -0.81
C PRO A 57 -13.17 -4.00 -1.12
N ALA A 58 -13.99 -3.91 -2.16
CA ALA A 58 -14.59 -2.64 -2.55
C ALA A 58 -15.72 -2.19 -1.61
N ASP A 59 -16.08 -3.01 -0.64
CA ASP A 59 -17.16 -2.72 0.33
C ASP A 59 -16.64 -2.25 1.70
N ILE A 60 -15.36 -1.97 1.84
CA ILE A 60 -14.81 -1.44 3.09
C ILE A 60 -15.30 0.00 3.34
N PRO A 61 -15.30 0.46 4.62
CA PRO A 61 -15.79 1.81 4.93
C PRO A 61 -15.07 2.92 4.18
N GLU A 62 -13.78 2.73 3.88
CA GLU A 62 -12.93 3.73 3.23
C GLU A 62 -13.00 3.69 1.69
N ALA A 63 -13.78 2.76 1.11
CA ALA A 63 -13.82 2.57 -0.33
C ALA A 63 -14.29 3.83 -1.09
N GLY A 64 -15.21 4.60 -0.52
CA GLY A 64 -15.68 5.83 -1.13
C GLY A 64 -14.67 6.96 -1.18
N GLN A 65 -13.54 6.82 -0.48
CA GLN A 65 -12.46 7.81 -0.47
C GLN A 65 -11.34 7.49 -1.46
N TYR A 66 -11.48 6.40 -2.20
CA TYR A 66 -10.51 6.05 -3.22
C TYR A 66 -10.62 6.98 -4.43
N LEU A 67 -9.47 7.45 -4.91
CA LEU A 67 -9.34 8.18 -6.17
C LEU A 67 -8.28 7.50 -7.05
N PRO A 68 -8.47 7.47 -8.38
CA PRO A 68 -7.40 7.06 -9.29
C PRO A 68 -6.14 7.94 -9.07
N PRO A 69 -4.93 7.41 -9.35
CA PRO A 69 -3.69 8.14 -9.03
C PRO A 69 -3.58 9.54 -9.60
N ASP A 70 -4.07 9.75 -10.83
CA ASP A 70 -4.04 11.07 -11.45
C ASP A 70 -4.96 12.07 -10.75
N GLN A 71 -6.16 11.65 -10.36
CA GLN A 71 -7.09 12.50 -9.61
C GLN A 71 -6.60 12.76 -8.19
N PHE A 72 -5.99 11.76 -7.57
CA PHE A 72 -5.39 11.91 -6.24
C PHE A 72 -4.31 12.99 -6.23
N ALA A 73 -3.43 13.00 -7.22
CA ALA A 73 -2.39 14.00 -7.35
C ALA A 73 -2.95 15.40 -7.57
N CYS A 74 -4.02 15.53 -8.38
CA CYS A 74 -4.63 16.82 -8.67
C CYS A 74 -5.33 17.45 -7.48
N CYS A 75 -5.93 16.64 -6.59
CA CYS A 75 -6.69 17.18 -5.45
C CYS A 75 -5.83 17.38 -4.18
N GLY A 76 -4.54 17.08 -4.24
CA GLY A 76 -3.66 17.18 -3.08
C GLY A 76 -3.75 16.01 -2.09
N GLY A 77 -4.65 15.07 -2.29
CA GLY A 77 -4.71 13.81 -1.56
C GLY A 77 -5.35 13.81 -0.18
N TYR A 78 -5.52 14.93 0.46
CA TYR A 78 -6.05 14.98 1.84
C TYR A 78 -7.50 14.51 1.90
N GLY A 79 -7.78 13.54 2.78
CA GLY A 79 -9.09 12.94 2.91
C GLY A 79 -9.38 11.82 1.92
N TYR A 80 -8.42 11.47 1.06
CA TYR A 80 -8.53 10.44 0.04
C TYR A 80 -7.33 9.50 0.08
N TRP A 81 -7.45 8.37 -0.60
CA TRP A 81 -6.34 7.43 -0.77
C TRP A 81 -6.32 6.90 -2.19
N THR A 82 -5.19 6.37 -2.59
CA THR A 82 -5.02 5.75 -3.89
C THR A 82 -4.07 4.56 -3.79
N ILE A 83 -3.84 3.90 -4.92
CA ILE A 83 -2.86 2.84 -5.06
C ILE A 83 -1.96 3.21 -6.21
N GLN A 84 -0.67 3.30 -5.96
CA GLN A 84 0.33 3.58 -7.00
C GLN A 84 1.64 2.88 -6.65
N ASN A 85 2.44 2.59 -7.66
CA ASN A 85 3.74 1.96 -7.43
C ASN A 85 4.64 2.87 -6.61
N ASP A 86 5.50 2.26 -5.80
CA ASP A 86 6.44 2.90 -4.88
C ASP A 86 5.80 3.52 -3.62
N ASP A 87 4.49 3.40 -3.44
CA ASP A 87 3.86 3.73 -2.17
C ASP A 87 4.19 2.69 -1.11
N GLN A 88 4.02 3.03 0.14
CA GLN A 88 4.34 2.15 1.27
C GLN A 88 3.07 1.65 1.93
N ILE A 89 3.09 0.40 2.39
CA ILE A 89 1.99 -0.20 3.14
C ILE A 89 2.55 -0.83 4.40
N VAL A 90 1.95 -0.48 5.54
CA VAL A 90 2.22 -1.11 6.83
C VAL A 90 1.11 -2.12 7.10
N LEU A 91 1.49 -3.34 7.50
CA LEU A 91 0.53 -4.44 7.69
C LEU A 91 -0.13 -4.40 9.07
N GLU A 92 -0.36 -3.21 9.58
CA GLU A 92 -1.11 -2.95 10.82
C GLU A 92 -1.63 -1.52 10.80
N GLU A 93 -2.49 -1.20 11.76
CA GLU A 93 -2.97 0.17 11.93
C GLU A 93 -1.85 1.05 12.46
N SER A 94 -1.54 2.14 11.77
CA SER A 94 -0.46 3.06 12.11
C SER A 94 -1.00 4.44 12.43
N GLN A 95 -0.46 5.04 13.49
CA GLN A 95 -0.79 6.39 13.91
C GLN A 95 0.31 7.41 13.60
N ILE A 96 1.43 6.96 13.02
CA ILE A 96 2.56 7.86 12.77
C ILE A 96 2.48 8.50 11.38
N GLU A 97 2.94 9.73 11.28
CA GLU A 97 3.18 10.40 10.01
C GLU A 97 4.64 10.19 9.61
N ILE A 98 4.90 10.11 8.31
CA ILE A 98 6.27 9.90 7.82
C ILE A 98 6.68 11.00 6.85
N GLU A 99 7.98 11.27 6.81
CA GLU A 99 8.60 12.16 5.83
C GLU A 99 9.34 11.35 4.75
N ARG A 100 9.77 10.14 5.09
CA ARG A 100 10.52 9.23 4.22
C ARG A 100 10.13 7.79 4.50
N PRO A 101 10.22 6.87 3.51
CA PRO A 101 9.97 5.45 3.75
C PRO A 101 10.84 4.83 4.85
N ALA A 102 12.05 5.34 5.06
CA ALA A 102 12.93 4.84 6.10
C ALA A 102 12.34 5.00 7.51
N ASP A 103 11.45 5.95 7.72
CA ASP A 103 10.80 6.16 9.01
C ASP A 103 9.93 4.96 9.41
N LEU A 104 9.31 4.29 8.44
CA LEU A 104 8.53 3.08 8.68
C LEU A 104 9.41 1.91 9.09
N LYS A 105 10.58 1.76 8.47
CA LYS A 105 11.50 0.68 8.76
C LYS A 105 11.99 0.73 10.21
N ALA A 106 12.11 1.92 10.78
CA ALA A 106 12.55 2.10 12.15
C ALA A 106 11.50 1.68 13.19
N VAL A 107 10.21 1.68 12.82
CA VAL A 107 9.10 1.46 13.76
C VAL A 107 8.37 0.13 13.51
N PHE A 108 8.19 -0.27 12.26
CA PHE A 108 7.38 -1.44 11.89
C PHE A 108 8.25 -2.53 11.27
N GLN A 109 8.06 -3.76 11.75
CA GLN A 109 8.76 -4.92 11.19
C GLN A 109 8.14 -5.39 9.88
N LYS A 110 6.82 -5.26 9.74
CA LYS A 110 6.09 -5.74 8.57
C LYS A 110 5.54 -4.55 7.80
N HIS A 111 6.25 -4.18 6.77
CA HIS A 111 5.84 -3.18 5.79
C HIS A 111 6.35 -3.61 4.41
N CYS A 112 5.73 -3.09 3.38
CA CYS A 112 6.18 -3.37 2.01
C CYS A 112 6.03 -2.14 1.14
N LYS A 113 6.73 -2.16 0.01
CA LYS A 113 6.58 -1.17 -1.05
C LYS A 113 5.70 -1.76 -2.14
N VAL A 114 4.75 -0.99 -2.64
CA VAL A 114 3.88 -1.41 -3.74
C VAL A 114 4.71 -1.52 -5.02
N ILE A 115 4.73 -2.70 -5.63
CA ILE A 115 5.44 -2.94 -6.89
C ILE A 115 4.49 -3.20 -8.05
N SER A 116 3.25 -3.61 -7.75
CA SER A 116 2.22 -3.83 -8.77
C SER A 116 0.85 -3.68 -8.13
N TRP A 117 -0.14 -3.31 -8.94
CA TRP A 117 -1.51 -3.21 -8.46
C TRP A 117 -2.48 -3.36 -9.61
N SER A 118 -3.71 -3.72 -9.30
CA SER A 118 -4.78 -3.76 -10.28
C SER A 118 -6.11 -3.40 -9.62
N ASP A 119 -6.98 -2.79 -10.43
CA ASP A 119 -8.35 -2.46 -10.03
C ASP A 119 -9.27 -3.53 -10.60
N ASN A 120 -9.74 -4.42 -9.74
CA ASN A 120 -10.59 -5.55 -10.10
C ASN A 120 -12.01 -5.35 -9.54
N ARG A 121 -12.55 -4.14 -9.64
CA ARG A 121 -13.89 -3.83 -9.14
C ARG A 121 -15.00 -4.28 -10.07
N PHE A 122 -14.64 -4.93 -11.18
CA PHE A 122 -15.57 -5.53 -12.11
C PHE A 122 -15.80 -7.00 -11.75
N GLY A 123 -17.05 -7.47 -11.79
CA GLY A 123 -17.38 -8.85 -11.52
C GLY A 123 -18.07 -9.05 -10.17
N THR A 124 -18.08 -10.32 -9.70
CA THR A 124 -18.88 -10.75 -8.55
C THR A 124 -18.24 -10.47 -7.20
N THR A 125 -16.92 -10.29 -7.17
CA THR A 125 -16.20 -9.95 -5.94
C THR A 125 -15.29 -8.75 -6.20
N PRO A 126 -15.85 -7.52 -6.18
CA PRO A 126 -15.07 -6.32 -6.47
C PRO A 126 -13.97 -6.09 -5.43
N HIS A 127 -12.75 -5.80 -5.89
CA HIS A 127 -11.62 -5.55 -5.01
C HIS A 127 -10.49 -4.84 -5.76
N TRP A 128 -9.55 -4.27 -4.99
CA TRP A 128 -8.24 -3.86 -5.49
C TRP A 128 -7.22 -4.90 -5.07
N ARG A 129 -6.26 -5.18 -5.93
CA ARG A 129 -5.20 -6.14 -5.68
C ARG A 129 -3.85 -5.43 -5.70
N ILE A 130 -3.01 -5.69 -4.70
CA ILE A 130 -1.69 -5.09 -4.55
C ILE A 130 -0.67 -6.20 -4.38
N GLY A 131 0.44 -6.08 -5.11
CA GLY A 131 1.65 -6.86 -4.88
C GLY A 131 2.72 -5.96 -4.28
N GLY A 132 3.37 -6.40 -3.20
CA GLY A 132 4.39 -5.62 -2.50
C GLY A 132 5.59 -6.46 -2.09
N GLU A 133 6.70 -5.79 -1.89
CA GLU A 133 7.94 -6.40 -1.41
C GLU A 133 8.60 -5.59 -0.28
#